data_7005dbb65391121ee09b6e01335b9287
#
_entry.id   7005dbb65391121ee09b6e01335b9287
#
_cell.length_a   1.000
_cell.length_b   1.000
_cell.length_c   1.000
_cell.angle_alpha   90.00
_cell.angle_beta   90.00
_cell.angle_gamma   90.00
#
_symmetry.space_group_name_H-M   'P 1'
#
loop_
_entity.id
_entity.type
_entity.pdbx_description
1 polymer ?
#
loop_
_entity_poly.entity_id
_entity_poly.type
_entity_poly.pdbx_seq_one_letter_code
_entity_poly.pdbx_strand_id
1 'polypeptide(L)'
;CRHPYGLPVIGYLENFNNLKRSDIKNYYQERYATDNIFIVISGDLDLEKVKSQVSTLYGDVMRSSSSPVFIPPEPVQLGRRDRFIEYTNPITRLWMSWKIPSITDPDMPAIDIMSVILGHGKSSRLFQSLKEKKGLVHNINAYSYTPSHAGIFAIGAGVDPLNKASVEEEIFNVLKEVKENGVSNHEVNKAKRISLVSQLDSLQTVQGQAADLGSNWAITRNVNFTHE
;
A
#
# COMPACT_ATOMS: atom_id res chain seq x y z
N CYS A 1 -16.04 10.77 -5.42
CA CYS A 1 -15.00 9.81 -5.80
C CYS A 1 -15.63 8.75 -6.72
N ARG A 2 -15.06 8.49 -7.88
CA ARG A 2 -15.57 7.49 -8.83
C ARG A 2 -14.80 6.18 -8.74
N HIS A 3 -13.56 6.23 -8.27
CA HIS A 3 -12.73 5.05 -8.14
C HIS A 3 -13.14 4.22 -6.92
N PRO A 4 -13.23 2.87 -7.02
CA PRO A 4 -13.63 1.99 -5.91
C PRO A 4 -12.78 2.14 -4.64
N TYR A 5 -11.52 2.55 -4.75
CA TYR A 5 -10.65 2.80 -3.59
C TYR A 5 -11.14 3.94 -2.67
N GLY A 6 -12.12 4.73 -3.11
CA GLY A 6 -12.80 5.72 -2.25
C GLY A 6 -13.86 5.13 -1.34
N LEU A 7 -14.15 3.83 -1.45
CA LEU A 7 -15.11 3.12 -0.60
C LEU A 7 -14.37 2.39 0.54
N PRO A 8 -14.95 2.31 1.73
CA PRO A 8 -14.35 1.53 2.82
C PRO A 8 -14.33 0.05 2.46
N VAL A 9 -13.18 -0.62 2.66
CA VAL A 9 -13.02 -2.06 2.37
C VAL A 9 -13.99 -2.91 3.15
N ILE A 10 -14.29 -2.53 4.41
CA ILE A 10 -15.27 -3.23 5.24
C ILE A 10 -16.73 -3.00 4.79
N GLY A 11 -16.97 -2.05 3.88
CA GLY A 11 -18.29 -1.68 3.42
C GLY A 11 -19.09 -0.84 4.42
N TYR A 12 -20.40 -0.85 4.26
CA TYR A 12 -21.35 -0.12 5.09
C TYR A 12 -22.28 -1.10 5.81
N LEU A 13 -22.59 -0.82 7.06
CA LEU A 13 -23.43 -1.69 7.90
C LEU A 13 -24.82 -1.95 7.29
N GLU A 14 -25.41 -0.94 6.66
CA GLU A 14 -26.68 -1.08 5.97
C GLU A 14 -26.60 -2.11 4.83
N ASN A 15 -25.58 -2.04 4.00
CA ASN A 15 -25.35 -3.01 2.92
C ASN A 15 -25.13 -4.41 3.48
N PHE A 16 -24.32 -4.51 4.54
CA PHE A 16 -24.04 -5.79 5.20
C PHE A 16 -25.32 -6.45 5.76
N ASN A 17 -26.17 -5.68 6.43
CA ASN A 17 -27.43 -6.18 7.00
C ASN A 17 -28.46 -6.63 5.94
N ASN A 18 -28.34 -6.10 4.72
CA ASN A 18 -29.22 -6.46 3.59
C ASN A 18 -28.72 -7.63 2.76
N LEU A 19 -27.47 -8.13 2.99
CA LEU A 19 -26.89 -9.24 2.26
C LEU A 19 -27.66 -10.54 2.51
N LYS A 20 -27.98 -11.23 1.42
CA LYS A 20 -28.58 -12.56 1.44
C LYS A 20 -27.53 -13.62 1.07
N ARG A 21 -27.79 -14.86 1.46
CA ARG A 21 -26.93 -15.99 1.07
C ARG A 21 -26.75 -16.10 -0.45
N SER A 22 -27.80 -15.77 -1.23
CA SER A 22 -27.73 -15.75 -2.68
C SER A 22 -26.69 -14.77 -3.23
N ASP A 23 -26.59 -13.57 -2.64
CA ASP A 23 -25.68 -12.53 -3.10
C ASP A 23 -24.23 -12.96 -2.88
N ILE A 24 -23.94 -13.53 -1.71
CA ILE A 24 -22.62 -14.08 -1.39
C ILE A 24 -22.26 -15.24 -2.32
N LYS A 25 -23.23 -16.16 -2.56
CA LYS A 25 -23.01 -17.30 -3.46
C LYS A 25 -22.75 -16.87 -4.89
N ASN A 26 -23.53 -15.91 -5.40
CA ASN A 26 -23.35 -15.37 -6.75
C ASN A 26 -22.00 -14.67 -6.91
N TYR A 27 -21.63 -13.82 -5.93
CA TYR A 27 -20.32 -13.18 -5.90
C TYR A 27 -19.18 -14.18 -5.89
N TYR A 28 -19.28 -15.24 -5.05
CA TYR A 28 -18.29 -16.30 -5.00
C TYR A 28 -18.15 -17.01 -6.36
N GLN A 29 -19.25 -17.42 -6.98
CA GLN A 29 -19.23 -18.10 -8.26
C GLN A 29 -18.67 -17.24 -9.38
N GLU A 30 -18.91 -15.93 -9.33
CA GLU A 30 -18.43 -14.99 -10.34
C GLU A 30 -16.92 -14.67 -10.16
N ARG A 31 -16.46 -14.53 -8.94
CA ARG A 31 -15.09 -14.04 -8.67
C ARG A 31 -14.07 -15.15 -8.44
N TYR A 32 -14.49 -16.29 -7.91
CA TYR A 32 -13.63 -17.45 -7.70
C TYR A 32 -13.69 -18.39 -8.91
N ALA A 33 -13.57 -17.79 -10.10
CA ALA A 33 -13.46 -18.53 -11.34
C ALA A 33 -12.02 -19.03 -11.56
N THR A 34 -11.87 -20.13 -12.30
CA THR A 34 -10.56 -20.79 -12.49
C THR A 34 -9.54 -19.93 -13.24
N ASP A 35 -9.97 -18.97 -14.03
CA ASP A 35 -9.11 -17.98 -14.71
C ASP A 35 -8.64 -16.85 -13.77
N ASN A 36 -9.24 -16.73 -12.59
CA ASN A 36 -8.93 -15.70 -11.59
C ASN A 36 -8.29 -16.26 -10.32
N ILE A 37 -7.90 -17.53 -10.32
CA ILE A 37 -7.26 -18.21 -9.17
C ILE A 37 -5.90 -18.74 -9.62
N PHE A 38 -4.92 -18.62 -8.76
CA PHE A 38 -3.61 -19.25 -8.92
C PHE A 38 -3.12 -19.77 -7.57
N ILE A 39 -2.21 -20.73 -7.59
CA ILE A 39 -1.62 -21.34 -6.41
C ILE A 39 -0.12 -21.04 -6.43
N VAL A 40 0.40 -20.57 -5.32
CA VAL A 40 1.85 -20.40 -5.10
C VAL A 40 2.26 -21.31 -3.95
N ILE A 41 3.29 -22.11 -4.19
CA ILE A 41 3.83 -23.04 -3.21
C ILE A 41 5.35 -22.83 -3.15
N SER A 42 5.87 -22.58 -1.95
CA SER A 42 7.31 -22.43 -1.69
C SER A 42 7.74 -23.37 -0.58
N GLY A 43 8.94 -23.94 -0.70
CA GLY A 43 9.52 -24.83 0.29
C GLY A 43 10.50 -25.84 -0.30
N ASP A 44 10.94 -26.78 0.50
CA ASP A 44 11.70 -27.95 0.03
C ASP A 44 10.71 -28.98 -0.58
N LEU A 45 10.53 -28.89 -1.90
CA LEU A 45 9.43 -29.55 -2.60
C LEU A 45 9.95 -30.40 -3.77
N ASP A 46 9.37 -31.57 -3.92
CA ASP A 46 9.42 -32.34 -5.15
C ASP A 46 8.35 -31.81 -6.12
N LEU A 47 8.80 -31.18 -7.20
CA LEU A 47 7.91 -30.50 -8.16
C LEU A 47 6.91 -31.46 -8.81
N GLU A 48 7.32 -32.69 -9.16
CA GLU A 48 6.42 -33.66 -9.84
C GLU A 48 5.38 -34.20 -8.87
N LYS A 49 5.77 -34.42 -7.62
CA LYS A 49 4.84 -34.82 -6.57
C LYS A 49 3.81 -33.73 -6.28
N VAL A 50 4.24 -32.45 -6.19
CA VAL A 50 3.35 -31.31 -5.98
C VAL A 50 2.39 -31.17 -7.16
N LYS A 51 2.88 -31.22 -8.40
CA LYS A 51 2.02 -31.16 -9.59
C LYS A 51 0.97 -32.27 -9.60
N SER A 52 1.37 -33.50 -9.26
CA SER A 52 0.45 -34.63 -9.16
C SER A 52 -0.63 -34.40 -8.10
N GLN A 53 -0.24 -33.91 -6.92
CA GLN A 53 -1.20 -33.59 -5.84
C GLN A 53 -2.16 -32.48 -6.24
N VAL A 54 -1.68 -31.38 -6.82
CA VAL A 54 -2.51 -30.29 -7.31
C VAL A 54 -3.48 -30.77 -8.39
N SER A 55 -3.00 -31.59 -9.34
CA SER A 55 -3.85 -32.19 -10.36
C SER A 55 -4.94 -33.10 -9.77
N THR A 56 -4.61 -33.89 -8.76
CA THR A 56 -5.59 -34.75 -8.08
C THR A 56 -6.66 -33.95 -7.34
N LEU A 57 -6.27 -32.85 -6.70
CA LEU A 57 -7.19 -32.05 -5.88
C LEU A 57 -8.05 -31.07 -6.70
N TYR A 58 -7.52 -30.57 -7.80
CA TYR A 58 -8.13 -29.48 -8.57
C TYR A 58 -8.36 -29.82 -10.05
N GLY A 59 -7.90 -30.98 -10.53
CA GLY A 59 -7.99 -31.35 -11.95
C GLY A 59 -9.41 -31.46 -12.49
N ASP A 60 -10.37 -31.84 -11.63
CA ASP A 60 -11.78 -31.97 -11.98
C ASP A 60 -12.59 -30.69 -11.82
N VAL A 61 -11.94 -29.59 -11.38
CA VAL A 61 -12.63 -28.29 -11.27
C VAL A 61 -12.97 -27.77 -12.66
N MET A 62 -14.28 -27.58 -12.88
CA MET A 62 -14.79 -27.11 -14.16
C MET A 62 -14.22 -25.72 -14.49
N ARG A 63 -13.72 -25.56 -15.71
CA ARG A 63 -13.22 -24.27 -16.19
C ARG A 63 -14.33 -23.24 -16.20
N SER A 64 -14.05 -22.09 -15.61
CA SER A 64 -14.96 -20.95 -15.54
C SER A 64 -14.19 -19.65 -15.77
N SER A 65 -14.89 -18.62 -16.22
CA SER A 65 -14.32 -17.30 -16.46
C SER A 65 -14.95 -16.26 -15.55
N SER A 66 -14.11 -15.41 -15.00
CA SER A 66 -14.54 -14.26 -14.22
C SER A 66 -15.01 -13.12 -15.14
N SER A 67 -16.04 -12.39 -14.70
CA SER A 67 -16.44 -11.19 -15.42
C SER A 67 -15.39 -10.08 -15.27
N PRO A 68 -14.98 -9.39 -16.34
CA PRO A 68 -14.03 -8.31 -16.25
C PRO A 68 -14.58 -7.17 -15.39
N VAL A 69 -13.73 -6.64 -14.52
CA VAL A 69 -14.08 -5.49 -13.67
C VAL A 69 -13.59 -4.22 -14.34
N PHE A 70 -14.53 -3.37 -14.73
CA PHE A 70 -14.17 -2.03 -15.20
C PHE A 70 -13.95 -1.11 -14.00
N ILE A 71 -12.73 -0.60 -13.87
CA ILE A 71 -12.37 0.38 -12.85
C ILE A 71 -12.15 1.73 -13.54
N PRO A 72 -13.07 2.69 -13.37
CA PRO A 72 -12.91 4.00 -13.99
C PRO A 72 -11.73 4.75 -13.36
N PRO A 73 -10.94 5.51 -14.16
CA PRO A 73 -9.87 6.32 -13.62
C PRO A 73 -10.43 7.39 -12.69
N GLU A 74 -9.70 7.66 -11.62
CA GLU A 74 -10.04 8.76 -10.70
C GLU A 74 -9.81 10.11 -11.40
N PRO A 75 -10.77 11.02 -11.37
CA PRO A 75 -10.59 12.36 -11.94
C PRO A 75 -9.42 13.12 -11.33
N VAL A 76 -8.82 14.00 -12.13
CA VAL A 76 -7.76 14.89 -11.62
C VAL A 76 -8.29 15.74 -10.48
N GLN A 77 -7.52 15.81 -9.40
CA GLN A 77 -7.84 16.65 -8.26
C GLN A 77 -7.42 18.10 -8.56
N LEU A 78 -8.37 19.01 -8.65
CA LEU A 78 -8.13 20.40 -9.01
C LEU A 78 -7.78 21.31 -7.82
N GLY A 79 -7.89 20.81 -6.58
CA GLY A 79 -7.59 21.57 -5.38
C GLY A 79 -7.47 20.71 -4.13
N ARG A 80 -7.00 21.32 -3.05
CA ARG A 80 -6.92 20.70 -1.73
C ARG A 80 -8.33 20.31 -1.26
N ARG A 81 -8.44 19.15 -0.63
CA ARG A 81 -9.65 18.66 0.03
C ARG A 81 -9.33 18.40 1.48
N ASP A 82 -10.12 18.98 2.38
CA ASP A 82 -9.97 18.80 3.81
C ASP A 82 -11.23 18.13 4.37
N ARG A 83 -11.02 17.23 5.31
CA ARG A 83 -12.10 16.62 6.09
C ARG A 83 -11.69 16.60 7.55
N PHE A 84 -12.57 17.10 8.41
CA PHE A 84 -12.42 17.02 9.84
C PHE A 84 -13.49 16.07 10.40
N ILE A 85 -13.07 15.17 11.31
CA ILE A 85 -13.95 14.24 12.00
C ILE A 85 -13.65 14.39 13.48
N GLU A 86 -14.67 14.75 14.24
CA GLU A 86 -14.57 14.76 15.70
C GLU A 86 -14.62 13.34 16.25
N TYR A 87 -13.72 13.03 17.15
CA TYR A 87 -13.62 11.75 17.81
C TYR A 87 -13.18 11.93 19.26
N THR A 88 -13.70 11.09 20.16
CA THR A 88 -13.37 11.13 21.59
C THR A 88 -11.98 10.57 21.88
N ASN A 89 -10.94 11.20 21.34
CA ASN A 89 -9.55 10.80 21.55
C ASN A 89 -8.74 12.06 21.91
N PRO A 90 -7.90 12.02 22.94
CA PRO A 90 -7.07 13.18 23.31
C PRO A 90 -6.02 13.54 22.25
N ILE A 91 -5.67 12.60 21.38
CA ILE A 91 -4.66 12.80 20.33
C ILE A 91 -5.35 12.97 18.98
N THR A 92 -5.07 14.09 18.31
CA THR A 92 -5.48 14.32 16.93
C THR A 92 -4.64 13.48 15.99
N ARG A 93 -5.30 12.76 15.10
CA ARG A 93 -4.64 12.06 14.00
C ARG A 93 -4.70 12.92 12.75
N LEU A 94 -3.56 13.40 12.31
CA LEU A 94 -3.39 14.18 11.09
C LEU A 94 -2.95 13.27 9.96
N TRP A 95 -3.65 13.34 8.82
CA TRP A 95 -3.28 12.66 7.59
C TRP A 95 -3.21 13.67 6.45
N MET A 96 -2.08 13.69 5.76
CA MET A 96 -1.88 14.48 4.55
C MET A 96 -1.52 13.50 3.44
N SER A 97 -2.21 13.58 2.29
CA SER A 97 -1.98 12.63 1.20
C SER A 97 -2.00 13.30 -0.17
N TRP A 98 -1.20 12.74 -1.06
CA TRP A 98 -1.06 13.14 -2.46
C TRP A 98 -1.28 11.92 -3.34
N LYS A 99 -1.90 12.12 -4.49
CA LYS A 99 -2.01 11.07 -5.50
C LYS A 99 -0.64 10.80 -6.10
N ILE A 100 -0.34 9.54 -6.25
CA ILE A 100 0.86 9.05 -6.94
C ILE A 100 0.45 8.04 -8.02
N PRO A 101 1.34 7.73 -8.98
CA PRO A 101 1.07 6.77 -10.04
C PRO A 101 0.77 5.36 -9.55
N SER A 102 0.47 4.45 -10.48
CA SER A 102 0.32 3.03 -10.21
C SER A 102 1.66 2.36 -9.90
N ILE A 103 1.62 1.18 -9.30
CA ILE A 103 2.84 0.44 -8.92
C ILE A 103 3.79 0.14 -10.09
N THR A 104 3.28 0.06 -11.32
CA THR A 104 4.08 -0.22 -12.52
C THR A 104 4.68 1.04 -13.17
N ASP A 105 4.47 2.19 -12.59
CA ASP A 105 5.03 3.43 -13.11
C ASP A 105 6.54 3.53 -12.79
N PRO A 106 7.38 3.99 -13.74
CA PRO A 106 8.83 4.09 -13.56
C PRO A 106 9.27 5.02 -12.43
N ASP A 107 8.42 5.95 -11.99
CA ASP A 107 8.72 6.87 -10.88
C ASP A 107 8.51 6.22 -9.50
N MET A 108 7.85 5.06 -9.43
CA MET A 108 7.51 4.44 -8.15
C MET A 108 8.72 4.09 -7.26
N PRO A 109 9.82 3.52 -7.78
CA PRO A 109 11.00 3.27 -6.95
C PRO A 109 11.56 4.55 -6.31
N ALA A 110 11.50 5.68 -7.00
CA ALA A 110 11.95 6.97 -6.45
C ALA A 110 10.99 7.48 -5.35
N ILE A 111 9.68 7.29 -5.52
CA ILE A 111 8.67 7.64 -4.53
C ILE A 111 8.82 6.78 -3.27
N ASP A 112 9.11 5.48 -3.41
CA ASP A 112 9.36 4.59 -2.29
C ASP A 112 10.61 4.99 -1.50
N ILE A 113 11.71 5.28 -2.18
CA ILE A 113 12.93 5.80 -1.55
C ILE A 113 12.64 7.14 -0.84
N MET A 114 11.86 8.02 -1.45
CA MET A 114 11.45 9.29 -0.83
C MET A 114 10.64 9.05 0.46
N SER A 115 9.75 8.06 0.46
CA SER A 115 8.96 7.72 1.66
C SER A 115 9.87 7.31 2.83
N VAL A 116 10.93 6.55 2.54
CA VAL A 116 11.93 6.14 3.54
C VAL A 116 12.72 7.34 4.06
N ILE A 117 13.19 8.22 3.17
CA ILE A 117 13.96 9.42 3.55
C ILE A 117 13.11 10.34 4.43
N LEU A 118 11.85 10.55 4.06
CA LEU A 118 10.96 11.47 4.76
C LEU A 118 10.44 10.93 6.09
N GLY A 119 10.05 9.64 6.17
CA GLY A 119 9.26 9.17 7.29
C GLY A 119 9.69 7.86 7.94
N HIS A 120 10.71 7.14 7.45
CA HIS A 120 11.09 5.86 8.02
C HIS A 120 12.19 5.97 9.08
N GLY A 121 11.84 5.66 10.32
CA GLY A 121 12.79 5.60 11.44
C GLY A 121 13.20 6.97 11.96
N LYS A 122 14.01 6.93 13.05
CA LYS A 122 14.39 8.12 13.82
C LYS A 122 15.25 9.13 13.06
N SER A 123 15.94 8.71 12.02
CA SER A 123 16.81 9.57 11.21
C SER A 123 16.16 10.12 9.95
N SER A 124 14.86 9.95 9.79
CA SER A 124 14.07 10.53 8.70
C SER A 124 13.86 12.03 8.91
N ARG A 125 13.71 12.79 7.84
CA ARG A 125 13.64 14.27 7.91
C ARG A 125 12.46 14.75 8.74
N LEU A 126 11.27 14.17 8.54
CA LEU A 126 10.08 14.55 9.30
C LEU A 126 10.22 14.21 10.78
N PHE A 127 10.76 13.03 11.13
CA PHE A 127 10.99 12.66 12.52
C PHE A 127 11.99 13.60 13.18
N GLN A 128 13.12 13.87 12.52
CA GLN A 128 14.14 14.78 13.05
C GLN A 128 13.61 16.20 13.25
N SER A 129 12.84 16.74 12.30
CA SER A 129 12.31 18.10 12.43
C SER A 129 11.18 18.19 13.45
N LEU A 130 10.12 17.39 13.28
CA LEU A 130 8.90 17.57 14.05
C LEU A 130 8.96 16.93 15.45
N LYS A 131 9.67 15.79 15.59
CA LYS A 131 9.73 15.09 16.88
C LYS A 131 10.98 15.48 17.69
N GLU A 132 12.16 15.29 17.13
CA GLU A 132 13.41 15.50 17.88
C GLU A 132 13.70 16.97 18.15
N LYS A 133 13.62 17.81 17.12
CA LYS A 133 13.98 19.24 17.26
C LYS A 133 12.87 20.09 17.86
N LYS A 134 11.63 19.89 17.43
CA LYS A 134 10.49 20.77 17.78
C LYS A 134 9.52 20.17 18.80
N GLY A 135 9.54 18.86 19.02
CA GLY A 135 8.65 18.19 19.99
C GLY A 135 7.16 18.35 19.67
N LEU A 136 6.78 18.56 18.40
CA LEU A 136 5.41 18.88 17.98
C LEU A 136 4.50 17.67 17.82
N VAL A 137 5.08 16.46 17.71
CA VAL A 137 4.34 15.24 17.39
C VAL A 137 4.68 14.09 18.33
N HIS A 138 3.70 13.25 18.62
CA HIS A 138 3.91 11.98 19.34
C HIS A 138 4.58 10.94 18.45
N ASN A 139 4.12 10.85 17.21
CA ASN A 139 4.70 10.03 16.16
C ASN A 139 4.48 10.71 14.81
N ILE A 140 5.33 10.35 13.83
CA ILE A 140 5.19 10.77 12.45
C ILE A 140 5.79 9.71 11.55
N ASN A 141 5.15 9.46 10.42
CA ASN A 141 5.63 8.55 9.39
C ASN A 141 5.23 9.06 8.00
N ALA A 142 5.91 8.58 6.98
CA ALA A 142 5.53 8.74 5.59
C ALA A 142 5.62 7.39 4.89
N TYR A 143 4.72 7.12 3.96
CA TYR A 143 4.70 5.90 3.17
C TYR A 143 3.99 6.10 1.84
N SER A 144 4.34 5.27 0.86
CA SER A 144 3.60 5.07 -0.36
C SER A 144 2.65 3.88 -0.19
N TYR A 145 1.47 4.00 -0.75
CA TYR A 145 0.51 2.89 -0.86
C TYR A 145 0.00 2.82 -2.29
N THR A 146 0.39 1.80 -2.99
CA THR A 146 0.19 1.63 -4.44
C THR A 146 -0.49 0.31 -4.76
N PRO A 147 -1.82 0.22 -4.57
CA PRO A 147 -2.57 -0.87 -5.17
C PRO A 147 -2.54 -0.73 -6.70
N SER A 148 -3.00 -1.73 -7.44
CA SER A 148 -2.77 -1.90 -8.88
C SER A 148 -3.01 -0.68 -9.79
N HIS A 149 -3.98 0.20 -9.48
CA HIS A 149 -4.45 1.22 -10.43
C HIS A 149 -4.04 2.65 -10.11
N ALA A 150 -3.99 3.00 -8.86
CA ALA A 150 -3.65 4.34 -8.39
C ALA A 150 -3.08 4.25 -6.98
N GLY A 151 -2.21 5.16 -6.63
CA GLY A 151 -1.60 5.19 -5.33
C GLY A 151 -1.78 6.51 -4.59
N ILE A 152 -1.40 6.49 -3.33
CA ILE A 152 -1.25 7.67 -2.50
C ILE A 152 0.12 7.66 -1.83
N PHE A 153 0.76 8.81 -1.79
CA PHE A 153 1.82 9.10 -0.83
C PHE A 153 1.16 9.76 0.37
N ALA A 154 1.43 9.26 1.57
CA ALA A 154 0.79 9.77 2.76
C ALA A 154 1.79 10.08 3.87
N ILE A 155 1.52 11.15 4.62
CA ILE A 155 2.20 11.50 5.85
C ILE A 155 1.16 11.43 6.96
N GLY A 156 1.41 10.60 7.97
CA GLY A 156 0.57 10.44 9.14
C GLY A 156 1.27 10.92 10.40
N ALA A 157 0.57 11.66 11.26
CA ALA A 157 1.10 12.13 12.54
C ALA A 157 0.05 12.05 13.65
N GLY A 158 0.52 11.70 14.86
CA GLY A 158 -0.23 11.87 16.10
C GLY A 158 0.20 13.18 16.76
N VAL A 159 -0.73 14.11 16.96
CA VAL A 159 -0.44 15.47 17.40
C VAL A 159 -1.38 15.91 18.53
N ASP A 160 -0.90 16.80 19.38
CA ASP A 160 -1.81 17.50 20.28
C ASP A 160 -2.68 18.48 19.48
N PRO A 161 -3.97 18.61 19.79
CA PRO A 161 -4.89 19.48 19.03
C PRO A 161 -4.38 20.90 18.81
N LEU A 162 -3.69 21.46 19.79
CA LEU A 162 -3.11 22.81 19.74
C LEU A 162 -1.93 22.94 18.75
N ASN A 163 -1.24 21.86 18.47
CA ASN A 163 -0.05 21.86 17.60
C ASN A 163 -0.38 21.58 16.12
N LYS A 164 -1.65 21.28 15.78
CA LYS A 164 -2.05 20.87 14.43
C LYS A 164 -1.55 21.83 13.35
N ALA A 165 -1.78 23.12 13.50
CA ALA A 165 -1.40 24.12 12.49
C ALA A 165 0.13 24.18 12.31
N SER A 166 0.89 24.20 13.41
CA SER A 166 2.36 24.20 13.38
C SER A 166 2.95 22.94 12.77
N VAL A 167 2.29 21.78 12.99
CA VAL A 167 2.69 20.50 12.39
C VAL A 167 2.44 20.52 10.87
N GLU A 168 1.28 21.00 10.41
CA GLU A 168 0.99 21.14 8.99
C GLU A 168 2.01 22.05 8.30
N GLU A 169 2.29 23.21 8.87
CA GLU A 169 3.26 24.16 8.34
C GLU A 169 4.66 23.55 8.24
N GLU A 170 5.10 22.87 9.31
CA GLU A 170 6.43 22.27 9.32
C GLU A 170 6.57 21.10 8.35
N ILE A 171 5.52 20.29 8.15
CA ILE A 171 5.52 19.25 7.10
C ILE A 171 5.73 19.91 5.74
N PHE A 172 5.02 21.00 5.44
CA PHE A 172 5.21 21.71 4.17
C PHE A 172 6.60 22.33 4.03
N ASN A 173 7.19 22.83 5.12
CA ASN A 173 8.56 23.36 5.12
C ASN A 173 9.57 22.27 4.77
N VAL A 174 9.46 21.08 5.38
CA VAL A 174 10.33 19.94 5.07
C VAL A 174 10.16 19.50 3.61
N LEU A 175 8.93 19.42 3.12
CA LEU A 175 8.67 19.06 1.71
C LEU A 175 9.21 20.12 0.74
N LYS A 176 9.08 21.40 1.08
CA LYS A 176 9.63 22.52 0.31
C LYS A 176 11.16 22.45 0.26
N GLU A 177 11.81 22.19 1.39
CA GLU A 177 13.26 22.03 1.45
C GLU A 177 13.74 20.90 0.53
N VAL A 178 13.04 19.73 0.56
CA VAL A 178 13.36 18.63 -0.35
C VAL A 178 13.17 19.02 -1.81
N LYS A 179 12.12 19.77 -2.13
CA LYS A 179 11.85 20.22 -3.50
C LYS A 179 12.91 21.19 -4.02
N GLU A 180 13.39 22.09 -3.19
CA GLU A 180 14.33 23.15 -3.56
C GLU A 180 15.79 22.67 -3.54
N ASN A 181 16.16 21.89 -2.54
CA ASN A 181 17.55 21.49 -2.29
C ASN A 181 17.84 20.03 -2.63
N GLY A 182 16.80 19.23 -2.93
CA GLY A 182 16.94 17.81 -3.18
C GLY A 182 17.25 16.99 -1.91
N VAL A 183 17.76 15.80 -2.15
CA VAL A 183 18.23 14.86 -1.12
C VAL A 183 19.68 14.49 -1.36
N SER A 184 20.44 14.23 -0.29
CA SER A 184 21.84 13.87 -0.42
C SER A 184 22.03 12.42 -0.88
N ASN A 185 23.16 12.14 -1.54
CA ASN A 185 23.55 10.77 -1.89
C ASN A 185 23.62 9.84 -0.67
N HIS A 186 23.99 10.37 0.50
CA HIS A 186 24.00 9.62 1.74
C HIS A 186 22.59 9.17 2.14
N GLU A 187 21.58 10.05 2.08
CA GLU A 187 20.18 9.71 2.38
C GLU A 187 19.64 8.68 1.41
N VAL A 188 19.90 8.85 0.11
CA VAL A 188 19.49 7.90 -0.94
C VAL A 188 20.09 6.51 -0.70
N ASN A 189 21.41 6.44 -0.47
CA ASN A 189 22.10 5.16 -0.23
C ASN A 189 21.64 4.48 1.06
N LYS A 190 21.36 5.25 2.10
CA LYS A 190 20.78 4.74 3.35
C LYS A 190 19.37 4.19 3.12
N ALA A 191 18.51 4.93 2.42
CA ALA A 191 17.16 4.49 2.11
C ALA A 191 17.15 3.21 1.27
N LYS A 192 17.97 3.13 0.23
CA LYS A 192 18.16 1.91 -0.57
C LYS A 192 18.57 0.70 0.29
N ARG A 193 19.50 0.88 1.23
CA ARG A 193 19.89 -0.20 2.16
C ARG A 193 18.75 -0.65 3.05
N ILE A 194 17.98 0.29 3.60
CA ILE A 194 16.82 -0.01 4.45
C ILE A 194 15.79 -0.83 3.65
N SER A 195 15.45 -0.39 2.44
CA SER A 195 14.49 -1.10 1.57
C SER A 195 14.99 -2.49 1.21
N LEU A 196 16.27 -2.61 0.83
CA LEU A 196 16.88 -3.91 0.49
C LEU A 196 16.88 -4.88 1.68
N VAL A 197 17.27 -4.41 2.88
CA VAL A 197 17.24 -5.25 4.09
C VAL A 197 15.82 -5.70 4.39
N SER A 198 14.84 -4.80 4.31
CA SER A 198 13.43 -5.15 4.54
C SER A 198 12.92 -6.20 3.55
N GLN A 199 13.30 -6.09 2.27
CA GLN A 199 12.97 -7.09 1.25
C GLN A 199 13.64 -8.44 1.55
N LEU A 200 14.94 -8.45 1.83
CA LEU A 200 15.66 -9.68 2.18
C LEU A 200 15.07 -10.35 3.42
N ASP A 201 14.73 -9.58 4.46
CA ASP A 201 14.09 -10.11 5.66
C ASP A 201 12.74 -10.77 5.35
N SER A 202 11.94 -10.18 4.46
CA SER A 202 10.67 -10.76 4.04
C SER A 202 10.82 -12.09 3.30
N LEU A 203 11.93 -12.28 2.59
CA LEU A 203 12.23 -13.49 1.80
C LEU A 203 12.91 -14.61 2.59
N GLN A 204 13.22 -14.42 3.87
CA GLN A 204 13.88 -15.44 4.70
C GLN A 204 12.98 -16.64 5.02
N THR A 205 11.68 -16.50 4.89
CA THR A 205 10.72 -17.58 5.17
C THR A 205 10.06 -18.08 3.89
N VAL A 206 9.72 -19.36 3.87
CA VAL A 206 8.95 -19.95 2.74
C VAL A 206 7.61 -19.24 2.52
N GLN A 207 6.98 -18.79 3.60
CA GLN A 207 5.76 -18.00 3.52
C GLN A 207 6.01 -16.63 2.87
N GLY A 208 7.11 -15.95 3.23
CA GLY A 208 7.50 -14.68 2.63
C GLY A 208 7.78 -14.81 1.14
N GLN A 209 8.51 -15.86 0.74
CA GLN A 209 8.77 -16.15 -0.67
C GLN A 209 7.49 -16.42 -1.47
N ALA A 210 6.58 -17.23 -0.92
CA ALA A 210 5.29 -17.49 -1.56
C ALA A 210 4.44 -16.21 -1.67
N ALA A 211 4.45 -15.37 -0.63
CA ALA A 211 3.73 -14.09 -0.62
C ALA A 211 4.30 -13.10 -1.65
N ASP A 212 5.62 -13.01 -1.77
CA ASP A 212 6.29 -12.15 -2.77
C ASP A 212 5.90 -12.56 -4.19
N LEU A 213 6.10 -13.82 -4.56
CA LEU A 213 5.73 -14.36 -5.87
C LEU A 213 4.22 -14.17 -6.16
N GLY A 214 3.39 -14.46 -5.16
CA GLY A 214 1.94 -14.35 -5.29
C GLY A 214 1.46 -12.91 -5.45
N SER A 215 2.01 -11.98 -4.68
CA SER A 215 1.69 -10.55 -4.79
C SER A 215 2.14 -9.97 -6.11
N ASN A 216 3.36 -10.27 -6.54
CA ASN A 216 3.91 -9.85 -7.83
C ASN A 216 3.00 -10.32 -8.98
N TRP A 217 2.65 -11.59 -9.00
CA TRP A 217 1.75 -12.14 -10.01
C TRP A 217 0.35 -11.53 -9.95
N ALA A 218 -0.24 -11.41 -8.76
CA ALA A 218 -1.59 -10.86 -8.59
C ALA A 218 -1.72 -9.43 -9.13
N ILE A 219 -0.71 -8.60 -8.88
CA ILE A 219 -0.75 -7.17 -9.16
C ILE A 219 -0.24 -6.86 -10.57
N THR A 220 0.89 -7.46 -10.98
CA THR A 220 1.62 -7.08 -12.20
C THR A 220 1.62 -8.15 -13.28
N ARG A 221 1.22 -9.39 -12.96
CA ARG A 221 1.36 -10.58 -13.83
C ARG A 221 2.84 -10.92 -14.15
N ASN A 222 3.78 -10.38 -13.39
CA ASN A 222 5.20 -10.66 -13.48
C ASN A 222 5.71 -11.12 -12.11
N VAL A 223 6.08 -12.39 -11.97
CA VAL A 223 6.55 -12.97 -10.70
C VAL A 223 7.88 -12.37 -10.22
N ASN A 224 8.66 -11.77 -11.13
CA ASN A 224 9.97 -11.18 -10.83
C ASN A 224 9.92 -9.66 -10.63
N PHE A 225 8.73 -9.06 -10.59
CA PHE A 225 8.57 -7.61 -10.56
C PHE A 225 9.38 -6.91 -9.46
N THR A 226 9.47 -7.49 -8.28
CA THR A 226 10.27 -6.92 -7.18
C THR A 226 11.77 -7.16 -7.30
N HIS A 227 12.23 -7.95 -8.29
CA HIS A 227 13.64 -8.27 -8.54
C HIS A 227 14.22 -7.55 -9.76
N GLU A 228 13.39 -6.87 -10.55
CA GLU A 228 13.75 -6.02 -11.69
C GLU A 228 13.99 -4.57 -11.25
#